data_4ea7528cd8874210bfe42ab21c1f4cc1
#
_entry.id   4ea7528cd8874210bfe42ab21c1f4cc1
#
_cell.length_a   1.000
_cell.length_b   1.000
_cell.length_c   1.000
_cell.angle_alpha   90.00
_cell.angle_beta   90.00
_cell.angle_gamma   90.00
#
_symmetry.space_group_name_H-M   'P 1'
#
loop_
_entity.id
_entity.type
_entity.pdbx_description
1 polymer ?
#
loop_
_entity_poly.entity_id
_entity_poly.type
_entity_poly.pdbx_seq_one_letter_code
_entity_poly.pdbx_strand_id
1 'polypeptide(L)'
;MPNRSARLARRFFISFALTFAGCALACGCGGGGGGSPSASFVAPPSATPSPTAPPSGPVTLSATAANLSLAGQTATVVAGESGYAGPISADASACANVASVAPPAGSAPATFTVTALGAGSCAVTFADAFGQRTALTVGVTVTQGSIR
;
A
#
# COMPACT_ATOMS: atom_id res chain seq x y z
N MET A 1 43.37 22.15 -6.68
CA MET A 1 43.18 21.79 -5.25
C MET A 1 41.93 20.90 -5.13
N PRO A 2 42.10 19.63 -4.86
CA PRO A 2 40.94 18.71 -4.80
C PRO A 2 40.41 18.67 -3.37
N ASN A 3 39.13 18.98 -3.22
CA ASN A 3 38.43 18.88 -1.94
C ASN A 3 37.87 17.48 -1.75
N ARG A 4 38.46 16.76 -0.82
CA ARG A 4 38.04 15.45 -0.34
C ARG A 4 36.96 15.68 0.74
N SER A 5 35.76 15.23 0.51
CA SER A 5 34.77 15.00 1.56
C SER A 5 34.18 13.62 1.30
N ALA A 6 34.81 12.62 1.79
CA ALA A 6 34.55 11.75 2.94
C ALA A 6 33.09 11.28 3.08
N ARG A 7 32.88 10.12 2.51
CA ARG A 7 32.20 8.89 2.95
C ARG A 7 31.62 8.95 4.37
N LEU A 8 30.31 8.81 4.47
CA LEU A 8 29.69 8.12 5.59
C LEU A 8 28.52 7.25 5.07
N ALA A 9 28.91 6.04 4.66
CA ALA A 9 27.95 4.95 4.49
C ALA A 9 27.55 4.46 5.90
N ARG A 10 26.40 4.86 6.40
CA ARG A 10 25.76 4.20 7.54
C ARG A 10 24.80 3.14 7.00
N ARG A 11 25.31 1.94 6.96
CA ARG A 11 24.53 0.70 6.84
C ARG A 11 23.75 0.52 8.15
N PHE A 12 22.47 0.79 8.14
CA PHE A 12 21.55 0.32 9.17
C PHE A 12 20.99 -1.03 8.70
N PHE A 13 21.66 -2.09 9.08
CA PHE A 13 21.08 -3.43 9.09
C PHE A 13 20.18 -3.52 10.32
N ILE A 14 18.87 -3.44 10.13
CA ILE A 14 17.91 -3.85 11.14
C ILE A 14 17.52 -5.29 10.82
N SER A 15 18.18 -6.23 11.53
CA SER A 15 17.75 -7.62 11.60
C SER A 15 16.44 -7.72 12.35
N PHE A 16 15.37 -8.03 11.66
CA PHE A 16 14.10 -8.42 12.28
C PHE A 16 14.13 -9.92 12.52
N ALA A 17 14.44 -10.31 13.76
CA ALA A 17 14.33 -11.68 14.24
C ALA A 17 12.85 -12.01 14.42
N LEU A 18 12.33 -12.90 13.58
CA LEU A 18 10.98 -13.46 13.66
C LEU A 18 10.99 -14.58 14.70
N THR A 19 10.48 -14.31 15.91
CA THR A 19 10.29 -15.31 16.96
C THR A 19 8.92 -15.97 16.75
N PHE A 20 8.91 -17.18 16.20
CA PHE A 20 7.75 -18.05 16.21
C PHE A 20 7.60 -18.69 17.58
N ALA A 21 6.63 -18.25 18.38
CA ALA A 21 6.20 -18.93 19.61
C ALA A 21 5.13 -19.97 19.23
N GLY A 22 5.48 -21.24 19.43
CA GLY A 22 4.61 -22.37 19.21
C GLY A 22 3.49 -22.41 20.23
N CYS A 23 2.27 -22.67 19.78
CA CYS A 23 1.12 -22.94 20.61
C CYS A 23 0.98 -24.45 20.78
N ALA A 24 1.20 -24.91 22.03
CA ALA A 24 1.11 -26.29 22.45
C ALA A 24 -0.33 -26.79 22.43
N LEU A 25 -0.51 -28.00 21.86
CA LEU A 25 -1.74 -28.78 21.96
C LEU A 25 -1.93 -29.24 23.41
N ALA A 26 -3.01 -28.80 24.05
CA ALA A 26 -3.54 -29.43 25.24
C ALA A 26 -4.66 -30.42 24.84
N CYS A 27 -4.29 -31.70 24.73
CA CYS A 27 -5.20 -32.81 24.64
C CYS A 27 -5.78 -33.11 26.01
N GLY A 28 -6.96 -32.60 26.31
CA GLY A 28 -7.73 -32.91 27.51
C GLY A 28 -8.73 -34.02 27.28
N CYS A 29 -8.36 -35.25 27.58
CA CYS A 29 -9.25 -36.40 27.64
C CYS A 29 -9.87 -36.46 29.06
N GLY A 30 -11.17 -36.17 29.21
CA GLY A 30 -11.93 -36.31 30.44
C GLY A 30 -13.23 -37.03 30.13
N GLY A 31 -13.31 -38.31 30.56
CA GLY A 31 -14.50 -39.13 30.43
C GLY A 31 -15.55 -38.80 31.47
N GLY A 32 -16.80 -39.21 31.20
CA GLY A 32 -17.86 -39.28 32.22
C GLY A 32 -19.27 -39.08 31.63
N GLY A 33 -19.96 -40.15 31.40
CA GLY A 33 -21.30 -40.56 31.41
C GLY A 33 -22.45 -39.54 31.48
N GLY A 34 -23.47 -39.79 30.67
CA GLY A 34 -24.78 -39.22 30.80
C GLY A 34 -25.41 -38.98 29.44
N GLY A 35 -26.26 -39.94 28.98
CA GLY A 35 -26.96 -39.82 27.72
C GLY A 35 -28.03 -38.74 27.71
N SER A 36 -27.87 -37.79 26.86
CA SER A 36 -28.93 -37.00 26.27
C SER A 36 -28.69 -36.98 24.76
N PRO A 37 -29.71 -37.10 23.93
CA PRO A 37 -29.57 -37.01 22.49
C PRO A 37 -29.14 -35.57 22.18
N SER A 38 -27.86 -35.36 22.13
CA SER A 38 -27.31 -34.09 21.62
C SER A 38 -27.69 -33.96 20.17
N ALA A 39 -28.58 -33.04 19.87
CA ALA A 39 -28.79 -32.60 18.50
C ALA A 39 -27.44 -32.06 18.00
N SER A 40 -26.77 -32.84 17.15
CA SER A 40 -25.56 -32.40 16.45
C SER A 40 -25.98 -31.22 15.57
N PHE A 41 -25.72 -30.00 16.05
CA PHE A 41 -25.75 -28.85 15.18
C PHE A 41 -24.58 -29.02 14.20
N VAL A 42 -24.89 -29.51 13.00
CA VAL A 42 -23.99 -29.42 11.87
C VAL A 42 -23.86 -27.92 11.60
N ALA A 43 -22.74 -27.35 11.99
CA ALA A 43 -22.42 -25.97 11.62
C ALA A 43 -22.55 -25.84 10.08
N PRO A 44 -23.28 -24.83 9.59
CA PRO A 44 -23.34 -24.61 8.15
C PRO A 44 -21.89 -24.48 7.62
N PRO A 45 -21.57 -25.07 6.47
CA PRO A 45 -20.24 -24.96 5.88
C PRO A 45 -19.91 -23.48 5.79
N SER A 46 -18.78 -23.08 6.40
CA SER A 46 -18.23 -21.74 6.22
C SER A 46 -18.17 -21.47 4.73
N ALA A 47 -18.87 -20.43 4.28
CA ALA A 47 -18.82 -20.04 2.88
C ALA A 47 -17.35 -19.77 2.53
N THR A 48 -16.78 -20.61 1.68
CA THR A 48 -15.47 -20.38 1.09
C THR A 48 -15.55 -19.02 0.39
N PRO A 49 -14.63 -18.07 0.67
CA PRO A 49 -14.65 -16.79 -0.02
C PRO A 49 -14.61 -17.05 -1.51
N SER A 50 -15.63 -16.55 -2.22
CA SER A 50 -15.69 -16.65 -3.68
C SER A 50 -14.41 -16.04 -4.24
N PRO A 51 -13.70 -16.71 -5.15
CA PRO A 51 -12.51 -16.13 -5.78
C PRO A 51 -12.91 -14.79 -6.38
N THR A 52 -12.20 -13.72 -6.01
CA THR A 52 -12.38 -12.39 -6.61
C THR A 52 -12.19 -12.56 -8.12
N ALA A 53 -13.21 -12.22 -8.90
CA ALA A 53 -13.13 -12.29 -10.34
C ALA A 53 -11.90 -11.46 -10.81
N PRO A 54 -11.14 -11.96 -11.81
CA PRO A 54 -10.05 -11.17 -12.36
C PRO A 54 -10.60 -9.83 -12.88
N PRO A 55 -9.82 -8.74 -12.78
CA PRO A 55 -10.23 -7.43 -13.25
C PRO A 55 -10.59 -7.47 -14.74
N SER A 56 -11.58 -6.70 -15.12
CA SER A 56 -12.07 -6.65 -16.51
C SER A 56 -11.49 -5.47 -17.30
N GLY A 57 -10.62 -4.67 -16.71
CA GLY A 57 -10.06 -3.47 -17.34
C GLY A 57 -8.75 -3.01 -16.73
N PRO A 58 -8.14 -1.96 -17.28
CA PRO A 58 -6.92 -1.37 -16.73
C PRO A 58 -7.22 -0.57 -15.45
N VAL A 59 -6.19 -0.42 -14.61
CA VAL A 59 -6.24 0.54 -13.49
C VAL A 59 -6.40 1.95 -14.05
N THR A 60 -7.42 2.66 -13.59
CA THR A 60 -7.74 4.04 -13.98
C THR A 60 -7.51 5.00 -12.83
N LEU A 61 -7.09 6.23 -13.13
CA LEU A 61 -6.89 7.29 -12.15
C LEU A 61 -7.87 8.43 -12.39
N SER A 62 -8.32 9.09 -11.32
CA SER A 62 -9.14 10.30 -11.41
C SER A 62 -8.38 11.48 -12.04
N ALA A 63 -7.04 11.44 -12.04
CA ALA A 63 -6.17 12.39 -12.72
C ALA A 63 -4.90 11.69 -13.19
N THR A 64 -4.35 12.09 -14.32
CA THR A 64 -3.11 11.54 -14.88
C THR A 64 -1.88 12.39 -14.52
N ALA A 65 -2.09 13.59 -13.98
CA ALA A 65 -1.05 14.50 -13.52
C ALA A 65 -1.46 15.22 -12.24
N ALA A 66 -0.49 15.45 -11.36
CA ALA A 66 -0.61 16.28 -10.17
C ALA A 66 0.45 17.38 -10.21
N ASN A 67 0.04 18.63 -10.30
CA ASN A 67 0.94 19.79 -10.32
C ASN A 67 0.83 20.51 -8.97
N LEU A 68 1.93 20.60 -8.24
CA LEU A 68 2.03 21.18 -6.91
C LEU A 68 3.05 22.31 -6.96
N SER A 69 2.77 23.42 -6.29
CA SER A 69 3.60 24.65 -6.36
C SER A 69 4.33 24.96 -5.07
N LEU A 70 4.05 24.23 -4.00
CA LEU A 70 4.67 24.44 -2.69
C LEU A 70 5.01 23.11 -2.04
N ALA A 71 6.12 23.05 -1.32
CA ALA A 71 6.42 21.90 -0.45
C ALA A 71 5.33 21.77 0.63
N GLY A 72 4.90 20.55 0.92
CA GLY A 72 3.80 20.25 1.82
C GLY A 72 2.40 20.37 1.19
N GLN A 73 2.27 20.91 -0.01
CA GLN A 73 0.99 20.89 -0.75
C GLN A 73 0.59 19.46 -1.09
N THR A 74 -0.71 19.19 -1.04
CA THR A 74 -1.27 17.87 -1.30
C THR A 74 -2.22 17.87 -2.48
N ALA A 75 -2.29 16.73 -3.17
CA ALA A 75 -3.30 16.43 -4.17
C ALA A 75 -3.89 15.04 -3.89
N THR A 76 -5.18 14.88 -4.13
CA THR A 76 -5.88 13.62 -3.94
C THR A 76 -6.13 12.97 -5.29
N VAL A 77 -5.82 11.67 -5.40
CA VAL A 77 -6.03 10.85 -6.59
C VAL A 77 -6.81 9.61 -6.19
N VAL A 78 -7.84 9.27 -6.93
CA VAL A 78 -8.59 8.03 -6.77
C VAL A 78 -8.12 7.06 -7.84
N ALA A 79 -7.69 5.88 -7.42
CA ALA A 79 -7.36 4.77 -8.30
C ALA A 79 -8.46 3.72 -8.23
N GLY A 80 -8.92 3.24 -9.38
CA GLY A 80 -9.98 2.25 -9.47
C GLY A 80 -9.85 1.41 -10.71
N GLU A 81 -10.64 0.34 -10.76
CA GLU A 81 -10.70 -0.58 -11.88
C GLU A 81 -12.09 -1.18 -11.98
N SER A 82 -12.61 -1.32 -13.20
CA SER A 82 -13.96 -1.86 -13.40
C SER A 82 -14.04 -3.31 -12.98
N GLY A 83 -15.02 -3.63 -12.11
CA GLY A 83 -15.24 -4.99 -11.63
C GLY A 83 -14.19 -5.52 -10.62
N TYR A 84 -13.26 -4.67 -10.18
CA TYR A 84 -12.23 -5.01 -9.21
C TYR A 84 -12.45 -4.30 -7.87
N ALA A 85 -12.40 -5.05 -6.78
CA ALA A 85 -12.51 -4.54 -5.42
C ALA A 85 -11.29 -4.89 -4.54
N GLY A 86 -10.23 -5.43 -5.18
CA GLY A 86 -8.99 -5.84 -4.52
C GLY A 86 -8.03 -4.67 -4.23
N PRO A 87 -6.84 -4.97 -3.71
CA PRO A 87 -5.87 -3.96 -3.35
C PRO A 87 -5.20 -3.33 -4.59
N ILE A 88 -5.08 -2.00 -4.56
CA ILE A 88 -4.23 -1.22 -5.46
C ILE A 88 -3.08 -0.67 -4.62
N SER A 89 -1.85 -0.89 -5.06
CA SER A 89 -0.63 -0.37 -4.44
C SER A 89 -0.10 0.84 -5.21
N ALA A 90 0.52 1.78 -4.48
CA ALA A 90 1.18 2.95 -5.05
C ALA A 90 2.69 2.85 -4.81
N ASP A 91 3.47 2.81 -5.88
CA ASP A 91 4.93 2.86 -5.84
C ASP A 91 5.41 4.27 -6.18
N ALA A 92 5.92 4.96 -5.17
CA ALA A 92 6.50 6.30 -5.26
C ALA A 92 8.03 6.29 -5.13
N SER A 93 8.71 5.15 -5.31
CA SER A 93 10.16 5.02 -5.14
C SER A 93 10.95 5.97 -6.06
N ALA A 94 10.45 6.20 -7.28
CA ALA A 94 11.02 7.18 -8.23
C ALA A 94 10.81 8.64 -7.79
N CYS A 95 9.98 8.88 -6.77
CA CYS A 95 9.60 10.21 -6.28
C CYS A 95 10.25 10.60 -4.95
N ALA A 96 11.19 9.84 -4.41
CA ALA A 96 11.69 9.93 -3.04
C ALA A 96 12.02 11.35 -2.51
N ASN A 97 12.47 12.28 -3.38
CA ASN A 97 12.80 13.67 -3.01
C ASN A 97 11.79 14.69 -3.58
N VAL A 98 10.86 14.27 -4.40
CA VAL A 98 9.90 15.15 -5.09
C VAL A 98 8.54 15.09 -4.43
N ALA A 99 8.05 13.88 -4.16
CA ALA A 99 6.74 13.67 -3.55
C ALA A 99 6.67 12.35 -2.76
N SER A 100 5.74 12.27 -1.83
CA SER A 100 5.34 11.04 -1.15
C SER A 100 3.87 10.73 -1.43
N VAL A 101 3.49 9.46 -1.26
CA VAL A 101 2.10 9.00 -1.44
C VAL A 101 1.65 8.24 -0.20
N ALA A 102 0.45 8.50 0.25
CA ALA A 102 -0.18 7.80 1.36
C ALA A 102 -1.68 7.58 1.10
N PRO A 103 -2.24 6.43 1.49
CA PRO A 103 -1.55 5.23 2.00
C PRO A 103 -0.73 4.54 0.89
N PRO A 104 0.18 3.59 1.20
CA PRO A 104 0.95 2.85 0.19
C PRO A 104 0.09 1.84 -0.59
N ALA A 105 -1.08 1.46 -0.06
CA ALA A 105 -2.06 0.61 -0.73
C ALA A 105 -3.45 0.84 -0.16
N GLY A 106 -4.49 0.54 -0.96
CA GLY A 106 -5.90 0.61 -0.55
C GLY A 106 -6.76 -0.29 -1.43
N SER A 107 -7.97 -0.66 -0.96
CA SER A 107 -8.92 -1.44 -1.76
C SER A 107 -9.62 -0.56 -2.81
N ALA A 108 -9.75 -1.07 -4.03
CA ALA A 108 -10.37 -0.35 -5.14
C ALA A 108 -11.89 -0.13 -4.93
N PRO A 109 -12.41 1.09 -5.18
CA PRO A 109 -11.67 2.31 -5.52
C PRO A 109 -10.94 2.91 -4.31
N ALA A 110 -9.62 3.15 -4.44
CA ALA A 110 -8.76 3.62 -3.37
C ALA A 110 -8.39 5.09 -3.54
N THR A 111 -8.38 5.84 -2.45
CA THR A 111 -7.99 7.25 -2.42
C THR A 111 -6.56 7.38 -1.90
N PHE A 112 -5.73 8.05 -2.66
CA PHE A 112 -4.32 8.32 -2.35
C PHE A 112 -4.08 9.82 -2.24
N THR A 113 -3.28 10.21 -1.27
CA THR A 113 -2.84 11.60 -1.09
C THR A 113 -1.37 11.71 -1.51
N VAL A 114 -1.11 12.54 -2.50
CA VAL A 114 0.23 12.90 -2.96
C VAL A 114 0.65 14.16 -2.25
N THR A 115 1.80 14.14 -1.58
CA THR A 115 2.34 15.30 -0.84
C THR A 115 3.65 15.74 -1.48
N ALA A 116 3.77 17.01 -1.84
CA ALA A 116 5.00 17.60 -2.38
C ALA A 116 6.09 17.68 -1.31
N LEU A 117 7.30 17.22 -1.63
CA LEU A 117 8.48 17.27 -0.76
C LEU A 117 9.50 18.30 -1.26
N GLY A 118 9.77 18.34 -2.56
CA GLY A 118 10.75 19.23 -3.17
C GLY A 118 10.50 19.43 -4.65
N ALA A 119 11.15 20.43 -5.25
CA ALA A 119 11.01 20.72 -6.66
C ALA A 119 11.52 19.57 -7.54
N GLY A 120 10.80 19.29 -8.62
CA GLY A 120 11.14 18.24 -9.55
C GLY A 120 9.93 17.65 -10.26
N SER A 121 10.18 16.60 -11.02
CA SER A 121 9.14 15.79 -11.66
C SER A 121 9.45 14.31 -11.50
N CYS A 122 8.43 13.52 -11.27
CA CYS A 122 8.54 12.07 -11.12
C CYS A 122 7.25 11.36 -11.53
N ALA A 123 7.27 10.04 -11.58
CA ALA A 123 6.09 9.22 -11.84
C ALA A 123 5.82 8.29 -10.66
N VAL A 124 4.58 8.28 -10.20
CA VAL A 124 4.06 7.31 -9.25
C VAL A 124 3.34 6.22 -10.03
N THR A 125 3.70 4.96 -9.79
CA THR A 125 3.05 3.82 -10.44
C THR A 125 2.01 3.20 -9.52
N PHE A 126 0.79 3.04 -10.01
CA PHE A 126 -0.27 2.32 -9.34
C PHE A 126 -0.44 0.95 -9.99
N ALA A 127 -0.51 -0.10 -9.17
CA ALA A 127 -0.63 -1.47 -9.64
C ALA A 127 -1.67 -2.24 -8.82
N ASP A 128 -2.43 -3.10 -9.48
CA ASP A 128 -3.30 -4.09 -8.86
C ASP A 128 -2.54 -5.38 -8.53
N ALA A 129 -3.23 -6.37 -7.93
CA ALA A 129 -2.66 -7.67 -7.61
C ALA A 129 -2.43 -8.57 -8.83
N PHE A 130 -2.99 -8.24 -10.00
CA PHE A 130 -2.85 -8.99 -11.24
C PHE A 130 -1.79 -8.42 -12.18
N GLY A 131 -1.12 -7.32 -11.78
CA GLY A 131 -0.04 -6.70 -12.53
C GLY A 131 -0.49 -5.64 -13.54
N GLN A 132 -1.77 -5.26 -13.55
CA GLN A 132 -2.23 -4.10 -14.30
C GLN A 132 -1.64 -2.83 -13.69
N ARG A 133 -1.18 -1.90 -14.51
CA ARG A 133 -0.46 -0.72 -14.04
C ARG A 133 -0.89 0.54 -14.76
N THR A 134 -0.83 1.66 -14.03
CA THR A 134 -0.99 3.00 -14.57
C THR A 134 -0.05 3.97 -13.85
N ALA A 135 0.27 5.09 -14.46
CA ALA A 135 1.20 6.06 -13.90
C ALA A 135 0.55 7.43 -13.72
N LEU A 136 0.86 8.08 -12.60
CA LEU A 136 0.56 9.48 -12.32
C LEU A 136 1.83 10.30 -12.47
N THR A 137 1.85 11.30 -13.33
CA THR A 137 2.95 12.26 -13.39
C THR A 137 2.79 13.29 -12.28
N VAL A 138 3.81 13.46 -11.44
CA VAL A 138 3.84 14.48 -10.38
C VAL A 138 4.87 15.53 -10.74
N GLY A 139 4.44 16.79 -10.83
CA GLY A 139 5.29 17.95 -11.03
C GLY A 139 5.23 18.87 -9.81
N VAL A 140 6.37 19.22 -9.24
CA VAL A 140 6.47 20.15 -8.12
C VAL A 140 7.36 21.33 -8.52
N THR A 141 6.78 22.52 -8.56
CA THR A 141 7.50 23.78 -8.81
C THR A 141 7.53 24.59 -7.52
N VAL A 142 8.68 24.57 -6.82
CA VAL A 142 8.82 25.40 -5.61
C VAL A 142 9.14 26.83 -6.03
N THR A 143 8.17 27.74 -5.92
CA THR A 143 8.43 29.17 -6.06
C THR A 143 9.07 29.66 -4.77
N GLN A 144 10.38 29.91 -4.78
CA GLN A 144 11.03 30.63 -3.67
C GLN A 144 10.54 32.08 -3.68
N GLY A 145 9.75 32.43 -2.68
CA GLY A 145 9.40 33.83 -2.45
C GLY A 145 10.68 34.63 -2.16
N SER A 146 11.06 35.54 -3.07
CA SER A 146 12.12 36.49 -2.81
C SER A 146 11.65 37.43 -1.69
N ILE A 147 12.20 37.26 -0.51
CA ILE A 147 12.05 38.25 0.57
C ILE A 147 12.93 39.47 0.19
N ARG A 148 12.29 40.56 -0.18
CA ARG A 148 12.94 41.88 -0.33
C ARG A 148 12.90 42.61 0.98
#